data_106ca2ce5cb54322aaf84968f6687743
#
_entry.id   106ca2ce5cb54322aaf84968f6687743
#
_cell.length_a   1.000
_cell.length_b   1.000
_cell.length_c   1.000
_cell.angle_alpha   90.00
_cell.angle_beta   90.00
_cell.angle_gamma   90.00
#
_symmetry.space_group_name_H-M   'P 1'
#
loop_
_entity.id
_entity.type
_entity.pdbx_description
1 polymer ?
#
loop_
_entity_poly.entity_id
_entity_poly.type
_entity_poly.pdbx_seq_one_letter_code
_entity_poly.pdbx_strand_id
1 'polypeptide(L)'
;MLKIGEFIYPWGSGHYSRMMRLNDALSDQIKDELDIHFSSKDNVYEKLLKKFPDKKEKIHEILMPTPIDGKFGPSVSKSLMNILLPIEKNSSLIRQIINYLREERKLYNKEKFDLVINDGDMGSNILANNRNIPSLFVTNQFRPKLYNSRSYLYPSLIFIAKQINKATKILVADSPPPY
;
A
#
# COMPACT_ATOMS: atom_id res chain seq x y z
N MET A 1 -4.54 -24.18 -4.17
CA MET A 1 -3.59 -23.07 -4.44
C MET A 1 -4.16 -21.82 -3.80
N LEU A 2 -3.46 -21.22 -2.85
CA LEU A 2 -3.89 -20.03 -2.09
C LEU A 2 -3.64 -18.76 -2.94
N LYS A 3 -4.69 -17.99 -3.22
CA LYS A 3 -4.57 -16.77 -4.00
C LYS A 3 -4.31 -15.56 -3.09
N ILE A 4 -3.15 -14.94 -3.27
CA ILE A 4 -2.67 -13.82 -2.45
C ILE A 4 -2.64 -12.53 -3.28
N GLY A 5 -3.26 -11.47 -2.77
CA GLY A 5 -3.10 -10.11 -3.31
C GLY A 5 -2.05 -9.33 -2.53
N GLU A 6 -0.94 -8.98 -3.16
CA GLU A 6 0.10 -8.12 -2.58
C GLU A 6 -0.03 -6.68 -3.09
N PHE A 7 -0.36 -5.75 -2.20
CA PHE A 7 -0.55 -4.33 -2.51
C PHE A 7 0.63 -3.53 -1.97
N ILE A 8 1.43 -2.99 -2.88
CA ILE A 8 2.71 -2.34 -2.58
C ILE A 8 2.57 -0.84 -2.83
N TYR A 9 2.69 -0.04 -1.77
CA TYR A 9 2.60 1.40 -1.89
C TYR A 9 3.76 1.95 -2.73
N PRO A 10 3.49 2.74 -3.78
CA PRO A 10 4.49 3.08 -4.79
C PRO A 10 5.45 4.21 -4.37
N TRP A 11 5.27 4.81 -3.19
CA TRP A 11 6.08 5.92 -2.74
C TRP A 11 7.30 5.45 -1.93
N GLY A 12 8.50 5.78 -2.44
CA GLY A 12 9.76 5.33 -1.86
C GLY A 12 10.15 3.89 -2.23
N SER A 13 11.42 3.54 -2.04
CA SER A 13 11.95 2.21 -2.41
C SER A 13 11.76 1.14 -1.34
N GLY A 14 11.47 1.56 -0.09
CA GLY A 14 11.41 0.66 1.07
C GLY A 14 10.28 -0.36 0.99
N HIS A 15 9.11 0.05 0.53
CA HIS A 15 7.94 -0.82 0.36
C HIS A 15 8.24 -1.97 -0.61
N TYR A 16 8.74 -1.65 -1.80
CA TYR A 16 9.10 -2.67 -2.79
C TYR A 16 10.12 -3.67 -2.25
N SER A 17 11.25 -3.19 -1.68
CA SER A 17 12.32 -4.06 -1.19
C SER A 17 11.84 -4.98 -0.07
N ARG A 18 11.00 -4.48 0.82
CA ARG A 18 10.44 -5.24 1.94
C ARG A 18 9.49 -6.33 1.47
N MET A 19 8.58 -5.98 0.56
CA MET A 19 7.64 -6.95 -0.01
C MET A 19 8.35 -8.04 -0.81
N MET A 20 9.40 -7.69 -1.58
CA MET A 20 10.16 -8.71 -2.31
C MET A 20 10.86 -9.71 -1.37
N ARG A 21 11.42 -9.24 -0.25
CA ARG A 21 12.00 -10.14 0.77
C ARG A 21 10.95 -11.05 1.41
N LEU A 22 9.77 -10.50 1.70
CA LEU A 22 8.66 -11.28 2.25
C LEU A 22 8.20 -12.33 1.25
N ASN A 23 8.04 -11.97 -0.02
CA ASN A 23 7.64 -12.88 -1.08
C ASN A 23 8.69 -13.98 -1.33
N ASP A 24 9.97 -13.63 -1.35
CA ASP A 24 11.05 -14.60 -1.48
C ASP A 24 11.00 -15.61 -0.31
N ALA A 25 10.83 -15.14 0.94
CA ALA A 25 10.71 -16.01 2.12
C ALA A 25 9.46 -16.90 2.10
N LEU A 26 8.32 -16.37 1.64
CA LEU A 26 7.09 -17.17 1.48
C LEU A 26 7.26 -18.24 0.41
N SER A 27 7.87 -17.91 -0.72
CA SER A 27 8.12 -18.86 -1.82
C SER A 27 9.08 -19.98 -1.41
N ASP A 28 10.05 -19.70 -0.56
CA ASP A 28 10.98 -20.72 -0.03
C ASP A 28 10.30 -21.70 0.92
N GLN A 29 9.32 -21.22 1.70
CA GLN A 29 8.65 -22.05 2.71
C GLN A 29 7.43 -22.81 2.17
N ILE A 30 6.70 -22.22 1.24
CA ILE A 30 5.42 -22.74 0.73
C ILE A 30 5.55 -22.93 -0.79
N LYS A 31 6.35 -23.91 -1.19
CA LYS A 31 6.61 -24.22 -2.61
C LYS A 31 5.31 -24.58 -3.34
N ASP A 32 5.10 -24.00 -4.51
CA ASP A 32 4.09 -24.36 -5.53
C ASP A 32 2.60 -24.22 -5.17
N GLU A 33 2.26 -23.77 -3.95
CA GLU A 33 0.86 -23.64 -3.53
C GLU A 33 0.31 -22.20 -3.59
N LEU A 34 1.15 -21.23 -3.96
CA LEU A 34 0.79 -19.80 -3.94
C LEU A 34 0.52 -19.24 -5.33
N ASP A 35 -0.64 -18.59 -5.47
CA ASP A 35 -0.99 -17.76 -6.62
C ASP A 35 -0.90 -16.28 -6.21
N ILE A 36 0.27 -15.67 -6.43
CA ILE A 36 0.54 -14.31 -5.97
C ILE A 36 0.26 -13.31 -7.07
N HIS A 37 -0.60 -12.33 -6.78
CA HIS A 37 -0.92 -11.18 -7.61
C HIS A 37 -0.35 -9.91 -6.97
N PHE A 38 0.37 -9.11 -7.74
CA PHE A 38 0.96 -7.86 -7.29
C PHE A 38 0.16 -6.66 -7.78
N SER A 39 0.04 -5.64 -6.95
CA SER A 39 -0.63 -4.39 -7.29
C SER A 39 0.21 -3.19 -6.85
N SER A 40 0.49 -2.29 -7.77
CA SER A 40 1.20 -1.03 -7.52
C SER A 40 1.04 -0.08 -8.70
N LYS A 41 1.78 1.03 -8.72
CA LYS A 41 1.86 1.95 -9.87
C LYS A 41 3.27 2.45 -10.13
N ASP A 42 3.43 3.18 -11.22
CA ASP A 42 4.65 3.90 -11.59
C ASP A 42 5.92 2.99 -11.53
N ASN A 43 6.98 3.48 -10.97
CA ASN A 43 8.28 2.79 -10.89
C ASN A 43 8.21 1.41 -10.19
N VAL A 44 7.34 1.23 -9.19
CA VAL A 44 7.19 -0.07 -8.51
C VAL A 44 6.50 -1.08 -9.43
N TYR A 45 5.46 -0.66 -10.14
CA TYR A 45 4.81 -1.50 -11.16
C TYR A 45 5.81 -1.94 -12.25
N GLU A 46 6.61 -1.03 -12.78
CA GLU A 46 7.64 -1.36 -13.77
C GLU A 46 8.70 -2.33 -13.24
N LYS A 47 9.13 -2.16 -11.97
CA LYS A 47 10.08 -3.09 -11.33
C LYS A 47 9.49 -4.49 -11.19
N LEU A 48 8.20 -4.60 -10.85
CA LEU A 48 7.51 -5.88 -10.77
C LEU A 48 7.47 -6.58 -12.13
N LEU A 49 7.11 -5.86 -13.20
CA LEU A 49 7.11 -6.40 -14.56
C LEU A 49 8.50 -6.90 -15.01
N LYS A 50 9.57 -6.20 -14.61
CA LYS A 50 10.95 -6.61 -14.88
C LYS A 50 11.37 -7.84 -14.08
N LYS A 51 10.98 -7.91 -12.79
CA LYS A 51 11.33 -9.02 -11.90
C LYS A 51 10.58 -10.31 -12.26
N PHE A 52 9.33 -10.20 -12.71
CA PHE A 52 8.44 -11.33 -12.98
C PHE A 52 7.89 -11.29 -14.44
N PRO A 53 8.75 -11.41 -15.47
CA PRO A 53 8.31 -11.26 -16.87
C PRO A 53 7.28 -12.31 -17.29
N ASP A 54 7.32 -13.49 -16.68
CA ASP A 54 6.42 -14.62 -16.98
C ASP A 54 5.08 -14.57 -16.22
N LYS A 55 4.89 -13.55 -15.35
CA LYS A 55 3.68 -13.39 -14.52
C LYS A 55 2.98 -12.05 -14.78
N LYS A 56 3.09 -11.48 -15.98
CA LYS A 56 2.56 -10.15 -16.30
C LYS A 56 1.06 -10.02 -16.04
N GLU A 57 0.29 -11.07 -16.29
CA GLU A 57 -1.16 -11.11 -16.04
C GLU A 57 -1.56 -11.06 -14.57
N LYS A 58 -0.59 -11.31 -13.68
CA LYS A 58 -0.75 -11.24 -12.21
C LYS A 58 -0.20 -9.94 -11.62
N ILE A 59 0.25 -9.01 -12.45
CA ILE A 59 0.77 -7.70 -12.03
C ILE A 59 -0.21 -6.64 -12.49
N HIS A 60 -0.83 -5.97 -11.53
CA HIS A 60 -1.92 -5.02 -11.77
C HIS A 60 -1.45 -3.59 -11.51
N GLU A 61 -1.66 -2.71 -12.48
CA GLU A 61 -1.47 -1.30 -12.27
C GLU A 61 -2.71 -0.71 -11.58
N ILE A 62 -2.51 -0.14 -10.40
CA ILE A 62 -3.56 0.54 -9.63
C ILE A 62 -3.08 1.93 -9.24
N LEU A 63 -3.82 2.95 -9.63
CA LEU A 63 -3.47 4.35 -9.42
C LEU A 63 -3.62 4.78 -7.96
N MET A 64 -2.83 4.20 -7.06
CA MET A 64 -2.81 4.53 -5.64
C MET A 64 -2.50 6.00 -5.42
N PRO A 65 -3.27 6.72 -4.57
CA PRO A 65 -2.97 8.11 -4.23
C PRO A 65 -1.62 8.24 -3.53
N THR A 66 -0.79 9.16 -4.00
CA THR A 66 0.50 9.46 -3.39
C THR A 66 0.56 10.93 -2.96
N PRO A 67 1.31 11.27 -1.89
CA PRO A 67 1.53 12.65 -1.53
C PRO A 67 2.27 13.39 -2.65
N ILE A 68 2.12 14.70 -2.70
CA ILE A 68 2.88 15.54 -3.63
C ILE A 68 4.30 15.73 -3.08
N ASP A 69 5.29 15.48 -3.93
CA ASP A 69 6.68 15.61 -3.56
C ASP A 69 7.09 17.07 -3.32
N GLY A 70 7.88 17.28 -2.30
CA GLY A 70 8.61 18.50 -2.02
C GLY A 70 10.12 18.29 -2.21
N LYS A 71 10.91 19.32 -1.89
CA LYS A 71 12.36 19.28 -2.06
C LYS A 71 13.06 18.16 -1.25
N PHE A 72 12.50 17.79 -0.09
CA PHE A 72 13.11 16.84 0.86
C PHE A 72 12.11 15.78 1.36
N GLY A 73 11.16 15.40 0.55
CA GLY A 73 10.10 14.45 0.91
C GLY A 73 8.70 15.01 0.65
N PRO A 74 7.63 14.43 1.20
CA PRO A 74 6.28 14.87 0.91
C PRO A 74 6.02 16.29 1.38
N SER A 75 5.46 17.12 0.50
CA SER A 75 5.03 18.47 0.83
C SER A 75 3.65 18.45 1.47
N VAL A 76 3.58 18.71 2.78
CA VAL A 76 2.30 18.73 3.52
C VAL A 76 1.36 19.80 2.97
N SER A 77 1.87 21.03 2.73
CA SER A 77 1.04 22.12 2.22
C SER A 77 0.47 21.82 0.84
N LYS A 78 1.29 21.39 -0.12
CA LYS A 78 0.84 21.00 -1.46
C LYS A 78 -0.14 19.83 -1.41
N SER A 79 0.13 18.81 -0.59
CA SER A 79 -0.76 17.67 -0.45
C SER A 79 -2.12 18.05 0.16
N LEU A 80 -2.15 18.96 1.14
CA LEU A 80 -3.39 19.49 1.70
C LEU A 80 -4.17 20.32 0.68
N MET A 81 -3.50 21.19 -0.06
CA MET A 81 -4.15 21.96 -1.14
C MET A 81 -4.70 21.05 -2.24
N ASN A 82 -4.02 19.94 -2.54
CA ASN A 82 -4.48 18.96 -3.53
C ASN A 82 -5.71 18.14 -3.08
N ILE A 83 -6.16 18.26 -1.85
CA ILE A 83 -7.33 17.49 -1.39
C ILE A 83 -8.55 17.76 -2.28
N LEU A 84 -8.85 19.02 -2.54
CA LEU A 84 -10.03 19.43 -3.31
C LEU A 84 -9.69 19.92 -4.72
N LEU A 85 -8.53 20.54 -4.87
CA LEU A 85 -8.12 21.21 -6.11
C LEU A 85 -7.01 20.42 -6.82
N PRO A 86 -7.06 20.34 -8.15
CA PRO A 86 -5.92 19.83 -8.92
C PRO A 86 -4.70 20.73 -8.71
N ILE A 87 -3.52 20.13 -8.49
CA ILE A 87 -2.25 20.86 -8.38
C ILE A 87 -1.26 20.26 -9.36
N GLU A 88 -0.58 21.12 -10.10
CA GLU A 88 0.36 20.73 -11.15
C GLU A 88 -0.35 19.82 -12.18
N LYS A 89 0.17 18.62 -12.42
CA LYS A 89 -0.45 17.61 -13.31
C LYS A 89 -1.35 16.62 -12.57
N ASN A 90 -1.50 16.78 -11.24
CA ASN A 90 -2.26 15.84 -10.42
C ASN A 90 -3.73 16.26 -10.32
N SER A 91 -4.64 15.32 -10.51
CA SER A 91 -6.05 15.50 -10.17
C SER A 91 -6.21 15.67 -8.64
N SER A 92 -7.35 16.22 -8.20
CA SER A 92 -7.61 16.34 -6.76
C SER A 92 -7.50 14.98 -6.04
N LEU A 93 -7.01 14.99 -4.81
CA LEU A 93 -6.82 13.78 -4.02
C LEU A 93 -8.12 12.99 -3.85
N ILE A 94 -9.24 13.67 -3.65
CA ILE A 94 -10.56 13.02 -3.57
C ILE A 94 -10.87 12.25 -4.85
N ARG A 95 -10.65 12.83 -6.02
CA ARG A 95 -10.87 12.16 -7.30
C ARG A 95 -9.93 10.96 -7.46
N GLN A 96 -8.66 11.10 -7.07
CA GLN A 96 -7.71 9.99 -7.07
C GLN A 96 -8.18 8.85 -6.17
N ILE A 97 -8.61 9.14 -4.93
CA ILE A 97 -9.13 8.14 -3.99
C ILE A 97 -10.36 7.42 -4.55
N ILE A 98 -11.31 8.14 -5.14
CA ILE A 98 -12.53 7.53 -5.71
C ILE A 98 -12.16 6.57 -6.85
N ASN A 99 -11.30 7.00 -7.77
CA ASN A 99 -10.88 6.15 -8.89
C ASN A 99 -10.11 4.92 -8.39
N TYR A 100 -9.16 5.12 -7.50
CA TYR A 100 -8.38 4.08 -6.87
C TYR A 100 -9.25 3.01 -6.19
N LEU A 101 -10.18 3.40 -5.31
CA LEU A 101 -11.08 2.44 -4.66
C LEU A 101 -11.99 1.71 -5.65
N ARG A 102 -12.34 2.35 -6.77
CA ARG A 102 -13.11 1.69 -7.84
C ARG A 102 -12.29 0.64 -8.56
N GLU A 103 -11.04 0.93 -8.88
CA GLU A 103 -10.12 -0.01 -9.54
C GLU A 103 -9.81 -1.20 -8.63
N GLU A 104 -9.48 -0.95 -7.38
CA GLU A 104 -9.28 -2.02 -6.40
C GLU A 104 -10.50 -2.92 -6.24
N ARG A 105 -11.69 -2.31 -6.10
CA ARG A 105 -12.95 -3.10 -6.00
C ARG A 105 -13.16 -4.01 -7.21
N LYS A 106 -12.83 -3.53 -8.42
CA LYS A 106 -12.89 -4.35 -9.64
C LYS A 106 -11.91 -5.52 -9.57
N LEU A 107 -10.67 -5.26 -9.13
CA LEU A 107 -9.63 -6.27 -8.98
C LEU A 107 -10.06 -7.34 -7.96
N TYR A 108 -10.51 -6.94 -6.78
CA TYR A 108 -11.02 -7.88 -5.77
C TYR A 108 -12.20 -8.73 -6.25
N ASN A 109 -13.08 -8.17 -7.08
CA ASN A 109 -14.20 -8.92 -7.65
C ASN A 109 -13.74 -9.95 -8.69
N LYS A 110 -12.72 -9.58 -9.47
CA LYS A 110 -12.16 -10.45 -10.52
C LYS A 110 -11.33 -11.57 -9.91
N GLU A 111 -10.40 -11.26 -9.02
CA GLU A 111 -9.38 -12.20 -8.57
C GLU A 111 -9.80 -13.03 -7.35
N LYS A 112 -10.72 -12.54 -6.50
CA LYS A 112 -11.26 -13.27 -5.33
C LYS A 112 -10.13 -13.79 -4.41
N PHE A 113 -9.35 -12.87 -3.85
CA PHE A 113 -8.22 -13.20 -2.98
C PHE A 113 -8.65 -13.95 -1.72
N ASP A 114 -7.84 -14.95 -1.31
CA ASP A 114 -7.98 -15.67 -0.06
C ASP A 114 -7.23 -14.97 1.09
N LEU A 115 -6.15 -14.26 0.77
CA LEU A 115 -5.32 -13.48 1.68
C LEU A 115 -4.86 -12.19 0.99
N VAL A 116 -4.78 -11.12 1.76
CA VAL A 116 -4.25 -9.84 1.28
C VAL A 116 -3.07 -9.40 2.13
N ILE A 117 -1.97 -9.00 1.48
CA ILE A 117 -0.78 -8.44 2.12
C ILE A 117 -0.63 -7.00 1.64
N ASN A 118 -0.69 -6.07 2.58
CA ASN A 118 -0.60 -4.63 2.28
C ASN A 118 0.69 -4.06 2.84
N ASP A 119 1.50 -3.42 2.04
CA ASP A 119 2.61 -2.63 2.51
C ASP A 119 2.36 -1.13 2.25
N GLY A 120 1.83 -0.47 3.27
CA GLY A 120 1.48 0.96 3.23
C GLY A 120 0.17 1.30 2.53
N ASP A 121 -0.51 0.34 1.90
CA ASP A 121 -1.77 0.57 1.20
C ASP A 121 -2.98 0.37 2.13
N MET A 122 -3.64 1.48 2.47
CA MET A 122 -4.81 1.46 3.36
C MET A 122 -6.11 1.07 2.65
N GLY A 123 -6.27 1.38 1.39
CA GLY A 123 -7.52 1.11 0.67
C GLY A 123 -7.76 -0.37 0.54
N SER A 124 -6.73 -1.11 0.13
CA SER A 124 -6.78 -2.56 0.06
C SER A 124 -7.08 -3.20 1.42
N ASN A 125 -6.48 -2.68 2.51
CA ASN A 125 -6.79 -3.15 3.86
C ASN A 125 -8.27 -2.93 4.26
N ILE A 126 -8.83 -1.77 3.91
CA ILE A 126 -10.25 -1.47 4.14
C ILE A 126 -11.14 -2.42 3.34
N LEU A 127 -10.82 -2.67 2.08
CA LEU A 127 -11.58 -3.57 1.22
C LEU A 127 -11.51 -5.02 1.69
N ALA A 128 -10.34 -5.48 2.09
CA ALA A 128 -10.15 -6.83 2.66
C ALA A 128 -11.01 -7.01 3.91
N ASN A 129 -10.96 -6.04 4.86
CA ASN A 129 -11.79 -6.08 6.06
C ASN A 129 -13.29 -6.07 5.75
N ASN A 130 -13.75 -5.22 4.81
CA ASN A 130 -15.16 -5.15 4.43
C ASN A 130 -15.68 -6.42 3.75
N ARG A 131 -14.80 -7.28 3.27
CA ARG A 131 -15.12 -8.56 2.61
C ARG A 131 -14.79 -9.77 3.46
N ASN A 132 -14.37 -9.56 4.71
CA ASN A 132 -13.92 -10.61 5.62
C ASN A 132 -12.77 -11.46 5.03
N ILE A 133 -11.90 -10.83 4.21
CA ILE A 133 -10.69 -11.47 3.70
C ILE A 133 -9.58 -11.24 4.72
N PRO A 134 -8.88 -12.29 5.19
CA PRO A 134 -7.72 -12.14 6.06
C PRO A 134 -6.70 -11.17 5.47
N SER A 135 -6.14 -10.27 6.29
CA SER A 135 -5.15 -9.30 5.82
C SER A 135 -3.97 -9.17 6.77
N LEU A 136 -2.78 -9.05 6.17
CA LEU A 136 -1.54 -8.70 6.84
C LEU A 136 -1.16 -7.28 6.42
N PHE A 137 -1.05 -6.36 7.37
CA PHE A 137 -0.59 -5.00 7.11
C PHE A 137 0.86 -4.83 7.53
N VAL A 138 1.73 -4.53 6.58
CA VAL A 138 3.16 -4.31 6.81
C VAL A 138 3.41 -2.81 6.90
N THR A 139 4.11 -2.36 7.93
CA THR A 139 4.45 -0.95 8.14
C THR A 139 5.77 -0.78 8.86
N ASN A 140 6.43 0.36 8.67
CA ASN A 140 7.61 0.73 9.46
C ASN A 140 7.23 1.38 10.78
N GLN A 141 6.14 2.15 10.80
CA GLN A 141 5.69 2.91 11.96
C GLN A 141 4.18 2.83 12.09
N PHE A 142 3.74 2.36 13.24
CA PHE A 142 2.31 2.33 13.54
C PHE A 142 1.79 3.69 14.03
N ARG A 143 2.61 4.44 14.78
CA ARG A 143 2.28 5.78 15.30
C ARG A 143 3.49 6.70 15.15
N PRO A 144 3.58 7.50 14.09
CA PRO A 144 4.64 8.49 13.98
C PRO A 144 4.52 9.54 15.09
N LYS A 145 5.63 9.89 15.71
CA LYS A 145 5.69 11.03 16.64
C LYS A 145 5.63 12.32 15.81
N LEU A 146 4.66 13.18 16.12
CA LEU A 146 4.60 14.53 15.56
C LEU A 146 5.27 15.52 16.50
N TYR A 147 6.07 16.43 15.94
CA TYR A 147 6.51 17.60 16.68
C TYR A 147 5.35 18.56 16.89
N ASN A 148 5.39 19.35 17.98
CA ASN A 148 4.30 20.26 18.42
C ASN A 148 3.75 21.15 17.29
N SER A 149 4.60 21.62 16.38
CA SER A 149 4.21 22.43 15.22
C SER A 149 3.28 21.73 14.21
N ARG A 150 3.08 20.42 14.32
CA ARG A 150 2.24 19.61 13.43
C ARG A 150 1.11 18.88 14.15
N SER A 151 0.75 19.33 15.35
CA SER A 151 -0.33 18.72 16.15
C SER A 151 -1.68 18.67 15.42
N TYR A 152 -1.94 19.57 14.49
CA TYR A 152 -3.15 19.59 13.65
C TYR A 152 -3.30 18.34 12.75
N LEU A 153 -2.25 17.55 12.58
CA LEU A 153 -2.31 16.28 11.83
C LEU A 153 -2.76 15.09 12.69
N TYR A 154 -2.88 15.23 14.02
CA TYR A 154 -3.28 14.14 14.90
C TYR A 154 -4.59 13.45 14.51
N PRO A 155 -5.68 14.15 14.13
CA PRO A 155 -6.91 13.49 13.72
C PRO A 155 -6.73 12.56 12.53
N SER A 156 -5.93 12.96 11.52
CA SER A 156 -5.61 12.12 10.36
C SER A 156 -4.79 10.90 10.75
N LEU A 157 -3.82 11.04 11.65
CA LEU A 157 -3.03 9.91 12.15
C LEU A 157 -3.86 8.92 12.95
N ILE A 158 -4.80 9.41 13.77
CA ILE A 158 -5.74 8.55 14.50
C ILE A 158 -6.63 7.78 13.50
N PHE A 159 -7.11 8.46 12.46
CA PHE A 159 -7.88 7.81 11.41
C PHE A 159 -7.07 6.72 10.70
N ILE A 160 -5.83 7.03 10.29
CA ILE A 160 -4.90 6.07 9.68
C ILE A 160 -4.67 4.86 10.58
N ALA A 161 -4.34 5.10 11.86
CA ALA A 161 -4.12 4.03 12.83
C ALA A 161 -5.37 3.14 13.01
N LYS A 162 -6.56 3.72 13.03
CA LYS A 162 -7.82 2.97 13.07
C LYS A 162 -8.03 2.10 11.84
N GLN A 163 -7.64 2.56 10.64
CA GLN A 163 -7.76 1.74 9.43
C GLN A 163 -6.73 0.59 9.43
N ILE A 164 -5.49 0.84 9.87
CA ILE A 164 -4.46 -0.19 9.99
C ILE A 164 -4.90 -1.27 11.00
N ASN A 165 -5.50 -0.88 12.12
CA ASN A 165 -6.01 -1.80 13.14
C ASN A 165 -7.12 -2.75 12.66
N LYS A 166 -7.69 -2.54 11.48
CA LYS A 166 -8.65 -3.46 10.87
C LYS A 166 -7.98 -4.66 10.21
N ALA A 167 -6.68 -4.64 10.02
CA ALA A 167 -5.95 -5.79 9.51
C ALA A 167 -6.02 -6.97 10.49
N THR A 168 -6.09 -8.17 9.96
CA THR A 168 -6.08 -9.41 10.77
C THR A 168 -4.79 -9.52 11.58
N LYS A 169 -3.66 -9.13 10.97
CA LYS A 169 -2.35 -9.00 11.63
C LYS A 169 -1.60 -7.78 11.13
N ILE A 170 -0.77 -7.21 11.99
CA ILE A 170 0.12 -6.09 11.66
C ILE A 170 1.55 -6.56 11.87
N LEU A 171 2.37 -6.39 10.84
CA LEU A 171 3.81 -6.61 10.90
C LEU A 171 4.51 -5.25 10.90
N VAL A 172 5.18 -4.93 11.99
CA VAL A 172 6.03 -3.73 12.07
C VAL A 172 7.44 -4.14 11.70
N ALA A 173 7.86 -3.74 10.48
CA ALA A 173 9.21 -3.97 10.01
C ALA A 173 10.12 -2.86 10.56
N ASP A 174 10.57 -3.03 11.79
CA ASP A 174 11.49 -2.10 12.44
C ASP A 174 12.92 -2.66 12.43
N SER A 175 13.91 -1.77 12.31
CA SER A 175 15.28 -2.16 12.58
C SER A 175 15.42 -2.35 14.08
N PRO A 176 16.09 -3.42 14.56
CA PRO A 176 16.36 -3.52 15.98
C PRO A 176 17.08 -2.24 16.44
N PRO A 177 16.76 -1.71 17.62
CA PRO A 177 17.45 -0.53 18.15
C PRO A 177 18.95 -0.80 18.15
N PRO A 178 19.76 0.19 17.85
CA PRO A 178 21.21 0.06 18.00
C PRO A 178 21.49 -0.26 19.47
N TYR A 179 22.10 -1.41 19.70
CA TYR A 179 22.55 -1.83 21.02
C TYR A 179 23.76 -0.97 21.43
#